data_a61cabc3140d5d206dfbeae3e41f6fc4
#
_entry.id   a61cabc3140d5d206dfbeae3e41f6fc4
#
_cell.length_a   1.000
_cell.length_b   1.000
_cell.length_c   1.000
_cell.angle_alpha   90.00
_cell.angle_beta   90.00
_cell.angle_gamma   90.00
#
_symmetry.space_group_name_H-M   'P 1'
#
loop_
_entity.id
_entity.type
_entity.pdbx_description
1 polymer ?
#
loop_
_entity_poly.entity_id
_entity_poly.type
_entity_poly.pdbx_seq_one_letter_code
_entity_poly.pdbx_strand_id
1 'polypeptide(L)'
;MTLLVIGLMAVGCGTDTPSSGAPSVSPSVSPKLSPPGDVAPSRPTPVSVPPVSAAARAVGFIDVRTVVPDAIVDLRYATPHNFTGITLYPRGARCLVHSSMSAGLKTAAQVLRRGGEVLVFWDCYRPHSVQQTMYEKVSNPAWVAAPGSYSRSHESGRSVDVTIASHRANCPAARRIAEDCLAEMGTGFDSFTPAATAYATDGVSAAAQRNRARLRNAMSAGSLTVYSGEWWHFDGAGAVSYTHLTLPTSDL
;
A
#
# COMPACT_ATOMS: atom_id res chain seq x y z
N MET A 1 -1.91 -57.31 18.96
CA MET A 1 -0.89 -58.35 18.84
C MET A 1 0.40 -57.67 18.51
N THR A 2 1.19 -57.61 19.48
CA THR A 2 2.55 -58.07 19.75
C THR A 2 3.59 -57.02 19.52
N LEU A 3 4.04 -56.41 20.57
CA LEU A 3 5.29 -56.47 21.38
C LEU A 3 6.52 -55.88 20.65
N LEU A 4 7.10 -54.82 21.18
CA LEU A 4 8.06 -54.69 22.28
C LEU A 4 9.44 -55.36 21.95
N VAL A 5 10.57 -54.62 21.96
CA VAL A 5 11.81 -54.97 22.68
C VAL A 5 12.70 -53.74 22.89
N ILE A 6 13.06 -53.56 24.11
CA ILE A 6 13.98 -52.77 24.87
C ILE A 6 15.46 -53.26 24.64
N GLY A 7 16.40 -52.34 24.61
CA GLY A 7 17.83 -52.65 24.67
C GLY A 7 18.64 -51.57 25.42
N LEU A 8 18.93 -51.86 26.67
CA LEU A 8 19.75 -51.08 27.63
C LEU A 8 21.10 -51.74 27.75
N MET A 9 22.20 -51.00 27.97
CA MET A 9 23.46 -51.34 28.71
C MET A 9 24.54 -50.31 28.31
N ALA A 10 25.15 -49.57 29.10
CA ALA A 10 25.80 -49.54 30.41
C ALA A 10 27.34 -49.39 30.31
N VAL A 11 27.83 -48.36 30.95
CA VAL A 11 28.98 -48.24 31.87
C VAL A 11 30.42 -48.45 31.33
N GLY A 12 31.29 -47.48 31.63
CA GLY A 12 32.73 -47.58 31.64
C GLY A 12 33.40 -46.36 32.29
N CYS A 13 33.68 -46.42 33.59
CA CYS A 13 34.50 -45.51 34.35
C CYS A 13 36.02 -45.68 33.97
N GLY A 14 36.75 -44.60 33.98
CA GLY A 14 38.23 -44.62 33.95
C GLY A 14 38.76 -43.30 34.51
N THR A 15 39.19 -43.36 35.76
CA THR A 15 39.96 -42.34 36.50
C THR A 15 41.40 -42.33 36.03
N ASP A 16 42.01 -41.15 35.90
CA ASP A 16 43.41 -40.89 36.33
C ASP A 16 43.74 -39.40 36.23
N THR A 17 44.08 -38.78 37.37
CA THR A 17 44.87 -37.55 37.49
C THR A 17 46.38 -37.91 37.62
N PRO A 18 47.31 -37.04 37.15
CA PRO A 18 47.99 -36.20 38.13
C PRO A 18 48.36 -34.77 37.67
N SER A 19 48.34 -33.95 38.66
CA SER A 19 49.00 -32.70 38.97
C SER A 19 50.27 -32.33 38.18
N SER A 20 50.42 -31.07 37.72
CA SER A 20 51.56 -30.19 38.06
C SER A 20 51.58 -28.88 37.26
N GLY A 21 51.78 -27.76 37.95
CA GLY A 21 52.54 -26.63 37.40
C GLY A 21 51.74 -25.48 36.76
N ALA A 22 51.35 -24.51 37.53
CA ALA A 22 51.00 -23.16 37.01
C ALA A 22 52.26 -22.33 36.73
N PRO A 23 52.20 -21.42 35.73
CA PRO A 23 52.70 -20.09 35.96
C PRO A 23 51.60 -19.04 35.82
N SER A 24 51.60 -18.17 36.80
CA SER A 24 50.80 -16.93 36.89
C SER A 24 51.07 -16.02 35.69
N VAL A 25 50.06 -15.70 34.90
CA VAL A 25 50.11 -14.63 33.89
C VAL A 25 49.02 -13.63 34.24
N SER A 26 49.44 -12.41 34.50
CA SER A 26 48.56 -11.26 34.75
C SER A 26 47.56 -11.04 33.61
N PRO A 27 46.31 -10.67 33.90
CA PRO A 27 45.33 -10.39 32.84
C PRO A 27 45.67 -9.04 32.17
N SER A 28 46.05 -9.12 30.90
CA SER A 28 46.06 -7.95 30.01
C SER A 28 44.63 -7.49 29.78
N VAL A 29 44.32 -6.28 30.21
CA VAL A 29 43.03 -5.62 30.00
C VAL A 29 43.00 -5.21 28.54
N SER A 30 42.27 -5.98 27.71
CA SER A 30 41.89 -5.55 26.37
C SER A 30 40.83 -4.44 26.46
N PRO A 31 40.93 -3.35 25.69
CA PRO A 31 39.89 -2.35 25.64
C PRO A 31 38.64 -2.95 25.05
N LYS A 32 37.56 -2.86 25.82
CA LYS A 32 36.18 -3.24 25.40
C LYS A 32 35.77 -2.30 24.29
N LEU A 33 35.81 -2.75 23.03
CA LEU A 33 35.13 -2.03 21.94
C LEU A 33 33.62 -2.02 22.23
N SER A 34 33.08 -0.82 22.41
CA SER A 34 31.64 -0.62 22.43
C SER A 34 31.06 -1.03 21.07
N PRO A 35 29.93 -1.73 21.02
CA PRO A 35 29.30 -2.03 19.75
C PRO A 35 28.93 -0.73 19.03
N PRO A 36 29.02 -0.68 17.68
CA PRO A 36 28.56 0.48 16.94
C PRO A 36 27.09 0.72 17.29
N GLY A 37 26.79 1.93 17.73
CA GLY A 37 25.43 2.32 18.07
C GLY A 37 24.51 2.07 16.88
N ASP A 38 23.35 1.44 17.12
CA ASP A 38 22.26 1.33 16.18
C ASP A 38 21.90 2.75 15.72
N VAL A 39 22.40 3.14 14.56
CA VAL A 39 21.92 4.33 13.86
C VAL A 39 20.54 3.93 13.32
N ALA A 40 19.50 4.30 14.05
CA ALA A 40 18.15 4.18 13.55
C ALA A 40 18.09 4.81 12.14
N PRO A 41 17.49 4.14 11.14
CA PRO A 41 17.41 4.70 9.80
C PRO A 41 16.76 6.07 9.88
N SER A 42 17.48 7.09 9.44
CA SER A 42 17.01 8.47 9.43
C SER A 42 15.73 8.54 8.59
N ARG A 43 14.63 8.88 9.26
CA ARG A 43 13.34 9.10 8.60
C ARG A 43 13.54 10.17 7.52
N PRO A 44 13.10 9.91 6.27
CA PRO A 44 13.21 10.93 5.22
C PRO A 44 12.60 12.24 5.69
N THR A 45 13.31 13.34 5.47
CA THR A 45 12.80 14.69 5.74
C THR A 45 11.47 14.86 4.99
N PRO A 46 10.41 15.37 5.64
CA PRO A 46 9.14 15.57 4.95
C PRO A 46 9.35 16.45 3.72
N VAL A 47 9.09 15.92 2.54
CA VAL A 47 9.11 16.71 1.32
C VAL A 47 7.98 17.74 1.43
N SER A 48 8.32 19.02 1.29
CA SER A 48 7.30 20.07 1.30
C SER A 48 6.33 19.84 0.14
N VAL A 49 5.06 19.57 0.47
CA VAL A 49 3.99 19.40 -0.51
C VAL A 49 3.53 20.79 -0.95
N PRO A 50 3.67 21.17 -2.23
CA PRO A 50 3.17 22.46 -2.68
C PRO A 50 1.67 22.62 -2.41
N PRO A 51 1.17 23.83 -2.11
CA PRO A 51 -0.27 24.05 -1.93
C PRO A 51 -1.02 23.72 -3.24
N VAL A 52 -2.23 23.19 -3.12
CA VAL A 52 -3.13 23.03 -4.27
C VAL A 52 -3.60 24.39 -4.77
N SER A 53 -4.12 24.49 -6.01
CA SER A 53 -4.64 25.73 -6.57
C SER A 53 -5.74 26.35 -5.69
N ALA A 54 -5.99 27.66 -5.87
CA ALA A 54 -7.09 28.32 -5.17
C ALA A 54 -8.45 27.73 -5.54
N ALA A 55 -8.63 27.34 -6.82
CA ALA A 55 -9.83 26.71 -7.31
C ALA A 55 -10.05 25.32 -6.63
N ALA A 56 -9.03 24.49 -6.59
CA ALA A 56 -9.08 23.20 -5.92
C ALA A 56 -9.43 23.32 -4.42
N ARG A 57 -8.81 24.28 -3.72
CA ARG A 57 -9.12 24.55 -2.31
C ARG A 57 -10.57 25.01 -2.11
N ALA A 58 -11.07 25.86 -2.99
CA ALA A 58 -12.43 26.39 -2.89
C ALA A 58 -13.50 25.29 -2.94
N VAL A 59 -13.23 24.19 -3.62
CA VAL A 59 -14.12 23.01 -3.69
C VAL A 59 -13.68 21.87 -2.75
N GLY A 60 -12.79 22.15 -1.81
CA GLY A 60 -12.42 21.25 -0.73
C GLY A 60 -11.36 20.21 -1.07
N PHE A 61 -10.62 20.35 -2.18
CA PHE A 61 -9.55 19.41 -2.51
C PHE A 61 -8.25 19.71 -1.78
N ILE A 62 -7.56 18.63 -1.43
CA ILE A 62 -6.21 18.63 -0.84
C ILE A 62 -5.33 17.60 -1.54
N ASP A 63 -4.02 17.78 -1.50
CA ASP A 63 -3.08 16.72 -1.87
C ASP A 63 -3.01 15.68 -0.76
N VAL A 64 -3.14 14.41 -1.12
CA VAL A 64 -3.15 13.30 -0.15
C VAL A 64 -1.91 13.27 0.75
N ARG A 65 -0.74 13.69 0.25
CA ARG A 65 0.51 13.75 1.01
C ARG A 65 0.49 14.73 2.17
N THR A 66 -0.46 15.67 2.19
CA THR A 66 -0.64 16.58 3.34
C THR A 66 -1.24 15.88 4.55
N VAL A 67 -1.91 14.74 4.35
CA VAL A 67 -2.56 13.94 5.42
C VAL A 67 -1.93 12.55 5.59
N VAL A 68 -1.32 12.03 4.53
CA VAL A 68 -0.55 10.76 4.52
C VAL A 68 0.85 11.07 3.96
N PRO A 69 1.78 11.60 4.78
CA PRO A 69 3.07 12.11 4.29
C PRO A 69 4.00 11.05 3.70
N ASP A 70 3.81 9.79 4.04
CA ASP A 70 4.53 8.62 3.52
C ASP A 70 3.78 7.91 2.38
N ALA A 71 2.71 8.52 1.85
CA ALA A 71 2.00 8.00 0.69
C ALA A 71 2.92 7.92 -0.54
N ILE A 72 2.92 6.77 -1.19
CA ILE A 72 3.50 6.63 -2.53
C ILE A 72 2.39 6.98 -3.53
N VAL A 73 2.63 7.99 -4.35
CA VAL A 73 1.71 8.42 -5.41
C VAL A 73 2.23 7.89 -6.74
N ASP A 74 1.56 6.90 -7.30
CA ASP A 74 1.88 6.22 -8.57
C ASP A 74 0.64 6.21 -9.46
N LEU A 75 0.20 7.41 -9.88
CA LEU A 75 -1.01 7.57 -10.68
C LEU A 75 -0.89 6.84 -12.01
N ARG A 76 -1.62 5.75 -12.16
CA ARG A 76 -1.54 4.84 -13.32
C ARG A 76 -1.94 5.52 -14.63
N TYR A 77 -2.85 6.47 -14.57
CA TYR A 77 -3.32 7.21 -15.72
C TYR A 77 -2.40 8.37 -16.14
N ALA A 78 -1.33 8.65 -15.38
CA ALA A 78 -0.26 9.56 -15.78
C ALA A 78 0.76 8.94 -16.76
N THR A 79 0.57 7.68 -17.13
CA THR A 79 1.37 6.94 -18.11
C THR A 79 0.45 6.15 -19.05
N PRO A 80 0.93 5.66 -20.21
CA PRO A 80 0.12 4.79 -21.07
C PRO A 80 0.00 3.34 -20.56
N HIS A 81 0.64 3.00 -19.43
CA HIS A 81 0.57 1.67 -18.81
C HIS A 81 -0.71 1.50 -17.97
N ASN A 82 -1.87 1.70 -18.61
CA ASN A 82 -3.21 1.53 -18.07
C ASN A 82 -4.11 0.88 -19.13
N PHE A 83 -5.34 0.53 -18.77
CA PHE A 83 -6.24 -0.21 -19.66
C PHE A 83 -6.63 0.56 -20.93
N THR A 84 -6.52 1.89 -20.94
CA THR A 84 -6.83 2.71 -22.13
C THR A 84 -5.69 2.77 -23.14
N GLY A 85 -4.46 2.45 -22.72
CA GLY A 85 -3.24 2.50 -23.52
C GLY A 85 -2.76 3.92 -23.84
N ILE A 86 -3.37 4.95 -23.24
CA ILE A 86 -2.97 6.35 -23.43
C ILE A 86 -2.75 7.06 -22.09
N THR A 87 -1.98 8.15 -22.14
CA THR A 87 -1.79 9.03 -20.98
C THR A 87 -3.00 9.95 -20.83
N LEU A 88 -3.68 9.86 -19.68
CA LEU A 88 -4.89 10.64 -19.39
C LEU A 88 -4.64 11.80 -18.43
N TYR A 89 -3.63 11.69 -17.57
CA TYR A 89 -3.24 12.73 -16.62
C TYR A 89 -1.95 13.42 -17.06
N PRO A 90 -1.75 14.69 -16.71
CA PRO A 90 -0.50 15.39 -17.03
C PRO A 90 0.69 14.74 -16.29
N ARG A 91 1.89 14.92 -16.84
CA ARG A 91 3.12 14.50 -16.17
C ARG A 91 3.25 15.24 -14.82
N GLY A 92 3.43 14.50 -13.75
CA GLY A 92 3.53 15.07 -12.41
C GLY A 92 2.17 15.36 -11.76
N ALA A 93 1.09 14.78 -12.31
CA ALA A 93 -0.23 14.83 -11.68
C ALA A 93 -0.17 14.48 -10.19
N ARG A 94 -1.03 15.10 -9.42
CA ARG A 94 -1.12 14.97 -7.97
C ARG A 94 -2.32 14.12 -7.59
N CYS A 95 -2.18 13.35 -6.52
CA CYS A 95 -3.32 12.66 -5.92
C CYS A 95 -4.13 13.68 -5.11
N LEU A 96 -5.15 14.27 -5.73
CA LEU A 96 -6.09 15.15 -5.07
C LEU A 96 -7.25 14.34 -4.51
N VAL A 97 -7.62 14.60 -3.26
CA VAL A 97 -8.79 14.02 -2.62
C VAL A 97 -9.61 15.12 -1.96
N HIS A 98 -10.92 14.93 -1.85
CA HIS A 98 -11.75 15.84 -1.07
C HIS A 98 -11.38 15.77 0.42
N SER A 99 -11.37 16.89 1.11
CA SER A 99 -10.94 17.01 2.51
C SER A 99 -11.72 16.11 3.48
N SER A 100 -12.95 15.70 3.12
CA SER A 100 -13.72 14.71 3.90
C SER A 100 -13.05 13.34 4.00
N MET A 101 -12.13 13.01 3.09
CA MET A 101 -11.34 11.77 3.11
C MET A 101 -10.19 11.78 4.12
N SER A 102 -9.79 12.97 4.60
CA SER A 102 -8.55 13.19 5.37
C SER A 102 -8.44 12.32 6.61
N ALA A 103 -9.47 12.33 7.45
CA ALA A 103 -9.46 11.58 8.71
C ALA A 103 -9.38 10.07 8.45
N GLY A 104 -10.16 9.58 7.48
CA GLY A 104 -10.20 8.18 7.08
C GLY A 104 -8.85 7.68 6.55
N LEU A 105 -8.28 8.41 5.60
CA LEU A 105 -6.99 8.07 4.99
C LEU A 105 -5.84 8.10 6.02
N LYS A 106 -5.84 9.09 6.91
CA LYS A 106 -4.89 9.17 8.01
C LYS A 106 -4.98 7.95 8.93
N THR A 107 -6.20 7.55 9.29
CA THR A 107 -6.44 6.37 10.14
C THR A 107 -5.99 5.09 9.44
N ALA A 108 -6.36 4.90 8.17
CA ALA A 108 -5.94 3.74 7.39
C ALA A 108 -4.41 3.63 7.30
N ALA A 109 -3.74 4.73 6.99
CA ALA A 109 -2.27 4.78 6.95
C ALA A 109 -1.64 4.47 8.32
N GLN A 110 -2.22 4.94 9.43
CA GLN A 110 -1.73 4.62 10.78
C GLN A 110 -1.87 3.12 11.11
N VAL A 111 -2.96 2.48 10.67
CA VAL A 111 -3.14 1.04 10.85
C VAL A 111 -2.07 0.26 10.09
N LEU A 112 -1.82 0.60 8.82
CA LEU A 112 -0.83 -0.08 7.97
C LEU A 112 0.60 0.11 8.47
N ARG A 113 0.96 1.31 8.95
CA ARG A 113 2.30 1.59 9.51
C ARG A 113 2.68 0.70 10.69
N ARG A 114 1.71 0.22 11.48
CA ARG A 114 1.99 -0.75 12.56
C ARG A 114 2.53 -2.08 12.04
N GLY A 115 2.20 -2.42 10.79
CA GLY A 115 2.72 -3.57 10.06
C GLY A 115 3.91 -3.26 9.15
N GLY A 116 4.48 -2.05 9.21
CA GLY A 116 5.56 -1.62 8.32
C GLY A 116 5.11 -1.43 6.87
N GLU A 117 3.82 -1.14 6.65
CA GLU A 117 3.23 -0.98 5.33
C GLU A 117 2.82 0.48 5.09
N VAL A 118 2.85 0.91 3.84
CA VAL A 118 2.41 2.23 3.38
C VAL A 118 1.33 2.11 2.30
N LEU A 119 0.49 3.15 2.18
CA LEU A 119 -0.48 3.25 1.09
C LEU A 119 0.21 3.70 -0.20
N VAL A 120 -0.16 3.03 -1.28
CA VAL A 120 0.19 3.42 -2.66
C VAL A 120 -1.08 3.83 -3.36
N PHE A 121 -1.13 5.03 -3.92
CA PHE A 121 -2.29 5.58 -4.60
C PHE A 121 -2.11 5.46 -6.11
N TRP A 122 -3.04 4.78 -6.78
CA TRP A 122 -3.06 4.56 -8.22
C TRP A 122 -4.03 5.49 -8.95
N ASP A 123 -5.15 5.87 -8.29
CA ASP A 123 -6.07 6.91 -8.75
C ASP A 123 -6.71 7.65 -7.57
N CYS A 124 -7.07 8.90 -7.81
CA CYS A 124 -7.63 9.82 -6.82
C CYS A 124 -8.78 10.61 -7.47
N TYR A 125 -8.79 11.95 -7.40
CA TYR A 125 -9.75 12.73 -8.18
C TYR A 125 -9.53 12.51 -9.67
N ARG A 126 -10.61 12.20 -10.38
CA ARG A 126 -10.63 11.97 -11.83
C ARG A 126 -11.50 13.03 -12.49
N PRO A 127 -10.95 13.89 -13.36
CA PRO A 127 -11.77 14.84 -14.11
C PRO A 127 -12.86 14.15 -14.96
N HIS A 128 -14.01 14.79 -15.10
CA HIS A 128 -15.12 14.24 -15.88
C HIS A 128 -14.74 13.91 -17.33
N SER A 129 -13.94 14.75 -17.98
CA SER A 129 -13.42 14.49 -19.34
C SER A 129 -12.59 13.22 -19.43
N VAL A 130 -11.85 12.89 -18.38
CA VAL A 130 -11.07 11.65 -18.29
C VAL A 130 -12.03 10.45 -18.14
N GLN A 131 -13.06 10.56 -17.29
CA GLN A 131 -14.09 9.52 -17.16
C GLN A 131 -14.80 9.26 -18.50
N GLN A 132 -15.13 10.31 -19.25
CA GLN A 132 -15.69 10.19 -20.61
C GLN A 132 -14.75 9.42 -21.53
N THR A 133 -13.48 9.81 -21.60
CA THR A 133 -12.49 9.13 -22.44
C THR A 133 -12.31 7.66 -22.06
N MET A 134 -12.30 7.33 -20.77
CA MET A 134 -12.24 5.95 -20.30
C MET A 134 -13.44 5.13 -20.76
N TYR A 135 -14.65 5.68 -20.64
CA TYR A 135 -15.88 5.03 -21.07
C TYR A 135 -15.95 4.86 -22.59
N GLU A 136 -15.46 5.81 -23.37
CA GLU A 136 -15.32 5.68 -24.83
C GLU A 136 -14.39 4.52 -25.24
N LYS A 137 -13.36 4.25 -24.43
CA LYS A 137 -12.43 3.12 -24.67
C LYS A 137 -13.03 1.77 -24.28
N VAL A 138 -13.79 1.74 -23.18
CA VAL A 138 -14.42 0.52 -22.67
C VAL A 138 -15.87 0.86 -22.29
N SER A 139 -16.78 0.83 -23.26
CA SER A 139 -18.20 1.15 -23.13
C SER A 139 -18.98 0.06 -22.39
N ASN A 140 -18.42 -0.50 -21.32
CA ASN A 140 -19.09 -1.49 -20.48
C ASN A 140 -19.30 -0.93 -19.07
N PRO A 141 -20.53 -0.58 -18.70
CA PRO A 141 -20.82 0.04 -17.41
C PRO A 141 -20.58 -0.87 -16.19
N ALA A 142 -20.37 -2.17 -16.41
CA ALA A 142 -19.95 -3.09 -15.37
C ALA A 142 -18.45 -2.96 -15.01
N TRP A 143 -17.66 -2.35 -15.90
CA TRP A 143 -16.22 -2.18 -15.73
C TRP A 143 -15.80 -0.72 -15.62
N VAL A 144 -16.40 0.16 -16.42
CA VAL A 144 -16.14 1.59 -16.39
C VAL A 144 -17.49 2.30 -16.22
N ALA A 145 -17.67 3.04 -15.15
CA ALA A 145 -18.92 3.76 -14.90
C ALA A 145 -19.23 4.71 -16.07
N ALA A 146 -20.46 4.64 -16.59
CA ALA A 146 -20.92 5.59 -17.60
C ALA A 146 -20.88 7.01 -17.04
N PRO A 147 -20.35 7.99 -17.82
CA PRO A 147 -20.39 9.39 -17.41
C PRO A 147 -21.83 9.83 -17.19
N GLY A 148 -22.08 10.55 -16.12
CA GLY A 148 -23.40 11.04 -15.74
C GLY A 148 -23.47 12.54 -15.66
N SER A 149 -24.63 13.06 -15.26
CA SER A 149 -24.86 14.50 -15.06
C SER A 149 -24.41 15.02 -13.69
N TYR A 150 -23.74 14.19 -12.89
CA TYR A 150 -23.26 14.53 -11.55
C TYR A 150 -21.96 13.79 -11.24
N SER A 151 -21.11 14.40 -10.43
CA SER A 151 -19.84 13.78 -9.99
C SER A 151 -20.12 12.69 -8.96
N ARG A 152 -19.52 11.53 -9.15
CA ARG A 152 -19.54 10.42 -8.20
C ARG A 152 -18.19 9.72 -8.16
N SER A 153 -17.95 8.95 -7.12
CA SER A 153 -16.71 8.18 -6.96
C SER A 153 -15.48 9.10 -7.14
N HIS A 154 -14.57 8.78 -8.04
CA HIS A 154 -13.38 9.57 -8.32
C HIS A 154 -13.66 11.00 -8.79
N GLU A 155 -14.74 11.22 -9.57
CA GLU A 155 -15.09 12.57 -10.03
C GLU A 155 -15.52 13.51 -8.89
N SER A 156 -15.90 12.96 -7.73
CA SER A 156 -16.19 13.73 -6.52
C SER A 156 -14.97 13.94 -5.62
N GLY A 157 -13.84 13.30 -5.96
CA GLY A 157 -12.63 13.24 -5.11
C GLY A 157 -12.82 12.46 -3.81
N ARG A 158 -13.91 11.68 -3.69
CA ARG A 158 -14.24 10.92 -2.48
C ARG A 158 -14.02 9.42 -2.65
N SER A 159 -13.30 9.04 -3.68
CA SER A 159 -12.85 7.66 -3.88
C SER A 159 -11.36 7.65 -4.20
N VAL A 160 -10.72 6.55 -3.87
CA VAL A 160 -9.31 6.30 -4.17
C VAL A 160 -9.11 4.85 -4.59
N ASP A 161 -8.22 4.65 -5.57
CA ASP A 161 -7.71 3.34 -5.91
C ASP A 161 -6.34 3.18 -5.26
N VAL A 162 -6.23 2.19 -4.39
CA VAL A 162 -5.05 2.01 -3.54
C VAL A 162 -4.60 0.57 -3.43
N THR A 163 -3.33 0.43 -3.13
CA THR A 163 -2.71 -0.82 -2.69
C THR A 163 -1.77 -0.55 -1.52
N ILE A 164 -1.04 -1.56 -1.09
CA ILE A 164 -0.05 -1.45 -0.01
C ILE A 164 1.32 -1.87 -0.51
N ALA A 165 2.35 -1.21 0.01
CA ALA A 165 3.74 -1.56 -0.17
C ALA A 165 4.47 -1.64 1.17
N SER A 166 5.58 -2.36 1.20
CA SER A 166 6.46 -2.44 2.35
C SER A 166 7.91 -2.65 1.92
N HIS A 167 8.84 -2.22 2.74
CA HIS A 167 10.25 -2.47 2.48
C HIS A 167 10.55 -3.97 2.52
N ARG A 168 11.16 -4.50 1.45
CA ARG A 168 11.56 -5.91 1.33
C ARG A 168 12.86 -6.03 0.55
N ALA A 169 13.83 -6.75 1.10
CA ALA A 169 15.12 -7.01 0.45
C ALA A 169 14.93 -7.77 -0.89
N ASN A 170 14.03 -8.75 -0.92
CA ASN A 170 13.77 -9.60 -2.09
C ASN A 170 12.41 -9.24 -2.72
N CYS A 171 12.37 -8.13 -3.46
CA CYS A 171 11.18 -7.72 -4.21
C CYS A 171 11.28 -8.13 -5.67
N PRO A 172 10.31 -8.88 -6.23
CA PRO A 172 10.24 -9.12 -7.66
C PRO A 172 10.19 -7.79 -8.44
N ALA A 173 10.94 -7.70 -9.54
CA ALA A 173 11.04 -6.46 -10.32
C ALA A 173 9.66 -5.88 -10.71
N ALA A 174 8.71 -6.73 -11.08
CA ALA A 174 7.35 -6.32 -11.46
C ALA A 174 6.51 -5.72 -10.32
N ARG A 175 6.95 -5.86 -9.05
CA ARG A 175 6.28 -5.30 -7.87
C ARG A 175 7.10 -4.21 -7.18
N ARG A 176 8.26 -3.87 -7.72
CA ARG A 176 9.12 -2.81 -7.15
C ARG A 176 8.51 -1.44 -7.41
N ILE A 177 8.43 -0.64 -6.36
CA ILE A 177 7.99 0.75 -6.41
C ILE A 177 8.88 1.57 -5.48
N ALA A 178 9.65 2.49 -6.04
CA ALA A 178 10.71 3.18 -5.28
C ALA A 178 11.58 2.18 -4.49
N GLU A 179 11.75 2.38 -3.20
CA GLU A 179 12.49 1.49 -2.29
C GLU A 179 11.65 0.33 -1.74
N ASP A 180 10.36 0.27 -2.08
CA ASP A 180 9.39 -0.65 -1.52
C ASP A 180 8.94 -1.71 -2.51
N CYS A 181 8.16 -2.65 -2.01
CA CYS A 181 7.59 -3.76 -2.74
C CYS A 181 6.07 -3.78 -2.59
N LEU A 182 5.36 -3.70 -3.70
CA LEU A 182 3.90 -3.86 -3.71
C LEU A 182 3.51 -5.24 -3.16
N ALA A 183 2.50 -5.28 -2.33
CA ALA A 183 1.91 -6.54 -1.89
C ALA A 183 1.33 -7.30 -3.10
N GLU A 184 1.43 -8.61 -3.04
CA GLU A 184 0.79 -9.48 -4.04
C GLU A 184 -0.73 -9.46 -3.78
N MET A 185 -1.51 -9.04 -4.78
CA MET A 185 -2.96 -8.88 -4.67
C MET A 185 -3.75 -9.87 -5.54
N GLY A 186 -3.09 -10.74 -6.30
CA GLY A 186 -3.69 -11.78 -7.13
C GLY A 186 -4.12 -11.30 -8.51
N THR A 187 -4.45 -10.03 -8.68
CA THR A 187 -4.68 -9.40 -9.99
C THR A 187 -3.97 -8.04 -10.04
N GLY A 188 -3.74 -7.56 -11.26
CA GLY A 188 -3.32 -6.18 -11.48
C GLY A 188 -4.43 -5.17 -11.22
N PHE A 189 -4.07 -3.90 -11.21
CA PHE A 189 -5.00 -2.78 -11.29
C PHE A 189 -5.76 -2.80 -12.62
N ASP A 190 -7.03 -2.40 -12.62
CA ASP A 190 -7.92 -2.42 -13.79
C ASP A 190 -8.07 -3.81 -14.45
N SER A 191 -7.88 -4.88 -13.69
CA SER A 191 -8.16 -6.21 -14.19
C SER A 191 -9.67 -6.44 -14.22
N PHE A 192 -10.26 -6.44 -15.42
CA PHE A 192 -11.69 -6.68 -15.64
C PHE A 192 -12.02 -8.18 -15.63
N THR A 193 -11.77 -8.82 -14.48
CA THR A 193 -11.99 -10.25 -14.28
C THR A 193 -12.72 -10.53 -12.97
N PRO A 194 -13.44 -11.64 -12.82
CA PRO A 194 -14.07 -12.01 -11.54
C PRO A 194 -13.08 -12.09 -10.37
N ALA A 195 -11.83 -12.47 -10.64
CA ALA A 195 -10.77 -12.49 -9.63
C ALA A 195 -10.38 -11.10 -9.10
N ALA A 196 -10.77 -10.00 -9.76
CA ALA A 196 -10.52 -8.65 -9.31
C ALA A 196 -11.55 -8.12 -8.31
N THR A 197 -12.68 -8.80 -8.12
CA THR A 197 -13.69 -8.39 -7.14
C THR A 197 -13.11 -8.42 -5.71
N ALA A 198 -13.61 -7.55 -4.85
CA ALA A 198 -13.02 -7.27 -3.53
C ALA A 198 -12.91 -8.52 -2.62
N TYR A 199 -13.82 -9.47 -2.78
CA TYR A 199 -13.91 -10.66 -1.94
C TYR A 199 -13.64 -11.96 -2.69
N ALA A 200 -13.09 -11.88 -3.92
CA ALA A 200 -12.79 -13.05 -4.72
C ALA A 200 -11.83 -14.01 -3.99
N THR A 201 -12.15 -15.28 -4.04
CA THR A 201 -11.33 -16.41 -3.56
C THR A 201 -10.82 -17.25 -4.72
N ASP A 202 -11.68 -17.46 -5.72
CA ASP A 202 -11.35 -18.27 -6.89
C ASP A 202 -10.32 -17.55 -7.77
N GLY A 203 -9.26 -18.26 -8.11
CA GLY A 203 -8.14 -17.69 -8.85
C GLY A 203 -7.27 -16.70 -8.07
N VAL A 204 -7.51 -16.52 -6.76
CA VAL A 204 -6.76 -15.61 -5.90
C VAL A 204 -6.02 -16.41 -4.82
N SER A 205 -4.70 -16.30 -4.78
CA SER A 205 -3.86 -17.00 -3.79
C SER A 205 -4.26 -16.64 -2.35
N ALA A 206 -4.04 -17.56 -1.41
CA ALA A 206 -4.28 -17.30 0.01
C ALA A 206 -3.45 -16.09 0.52
N ALA A 207 -2.26 -15.85 -0.05
CA ALA A 207 -1.45 -14.68 0.27
C ALA A 207 -2.12 -13.39 -0.20
N ALA A 208 -2.63 -13.35 -1.43
CA ALA A 208 -3.34 -12.19 -1.97
C ALA A 208 -4.63 -11.92 -1.21
N GLN A 209 -5.40 -12.96 -0.87
CA GLN A 209 -6.61 -12.80 -0.04
C GLN A 209 -6.29 -12.15 1.32
N ARG A 210 -5.21 -12.58 2.00
CA ARG A 210 -4.74 -11.95 3.25
C ARG A 210 -4.31 -10.50 3.04
N ASN A 211 -3.61 -10.21 1.95
CA ASN A 211 -3.16 -8.84 1.64
C ASN A 211 -4.35 -7.91 1.39
N ARG A 212 -5.33 -8.34 0.58
CA ARG A 212 -6.60 -7.62 0.36
C ARG A 212 -7.36 -7.42 1.68
N ALA A 213 -7.40 -8.43 2.55
CA ALA A 213 -8.05 -8.31 3.85
C ALA A 213 -7.37 -7.26 4.75
N ARG A 214 -6.02 -7.20 4.77
CA ARG A 214 -5.30 -6.16 5.51
C ARG A 214 -5.62 -4.77 4.99
N LEU A 215 -5.60 -4.57 3.66
CA LEU A 215 -5.96 -3.30 3.04
C LEU A 215 -7.40 -2.91 3.42
N ARG A 216 -8.38 -3.81 3.23
CA ARG A 216 -9.79 -3.54 3.58
C ARG A 216 -9.96 -3.19 5.06
N ASN A 217 -9.30 -3.93 5.96
CA ASN A 217 -9.39 -3.68 7.40
C ASN A 217 -8.81 -2.31 7.77
N ALA A 218 -7.71 -1.91 7.16
CA ALA A 218 -7.11 -0.60 7.38
C ALA A 218 -8.02 0.52 6.88
N MET A 219 -8.54 0.40 5.66
CA MET A 219 -9.45 1.38 5.06
C MET A 219 -10.77 1.46 5.83
N SER A 220 -11.35 0.32 6.23
CA SER A 220 -12.57 0.26 7.04
C SER A 220 -12.38 0.90 8.42
N ALA A 221 -11.21 0.77 9.05
CA ALA A 221 -10.91 1.48 10.30
C ALA A 221 -10.96 3.01 10.12
N GLY A 222 -10.74 3.50 8.91
CA GLY A 222 -10.93 4.89 8.52
C GLY A 222 -12.33 5.22 8.00
N SER A 223 -13.31 4.33 8.15
CA SER A 223 -14.67 4.48 7.60
C SER A 223 -14.69 4.65 6.07
N LEU A 224 -13.74 4.04 5.38
CA LEU A 224 -13.68 3.97 3.93
C LEU A 224 -14.18 2.59 3.48
N THR A 225 -15.13 2.58 2.56
CA THR A 225 -15.84 1.34 2.17
C THR A 225 -15.29 0.81 0.85
N VAL A 226 -14.91 -0.46 0.81
CA VAL A 226 -14.49 -1.10 -0.43
C VAL A 226 -15.68 -1.24 -1.40
N TYR A 227 -15.47 -0.91 -2.67
CA TYR A 227 -16.41 -1.28 -3.73
C TYR A 227 -16.33 -2.79 -4.00
N SER A 228 -17.47 -3.46 -4.01
CA SER A 228 -17.49 -4.92 -4.15
C SER A 228 -16.92 -5.44 -5.47
N GLY A 229 -16.98 -4.65 -6.53
CA GLY A 229 -16.47 -4.99 -7.86
C GLY A 229 -14.95 -4.96 -7.98
N GLU A 230 -14.23 -4.26 -7.09
CA GLU A 230 -12.81 -3.99 -7.22
C GLU A 230 -12.10 -4.01 -5.86
N TRP A 231 -11.03 -4.77 -5.72
CA TRP A 231 -10.30 -4.88 -4.45
C TRP A 231 -9.50 -3.63 -4.09
N TRP A 232 -9.21 -2.77 -5.05
CA TRP A 232 -8.40 -1.53 -4.88
C TRP A 232 -9.23 -0.30 -4.61
N HIS A 233 -10.53 -0.29 -4.97
CA HIS A 233 -11.40 0.87 -4.93
C HIS A 233 -12.08 1.06 -3.58
N PHE A 234 -11.93 2.26 -3.00
CA PHE A 234 -12.53 2.61 -1.71
C PHE A 234 -13.22 3.96 -1.76
N ASP A 235 -14.47 3.99 -1.29
CA ASP A 235 -15.33 5.16 -1.20
C ASP A 235 -15.33 5.74 0.22
N GLY A 236 -15.27 7.06 0.32
CA GLY A 236 -15.57 7.82 1.52
C GLY A 236 -17.03 8.28 1.58
N ALA A 237 -17.41 8.84 2.71
CA ALA A 237 -18.75 9.41 2.89
C ALA A 237 -19.05 10.47 1.82
N GLY A 238 -20.25 10.38 1.22
CA GLY A 238 -20.69 11.32 0.18
C GLY A 238 -19.96 11.17 -1.16
N ALA A 239 -19.56 9.94 -1.51
CA ALA A 239 -18.91 9.63 -2.80
C ALA A 239 -19.79 10.02 -4.02
N VAL A 240 -21.05 10.34 -3.82
CA VAL A 240 -21.93 10.92 -4.84
C VAL A 240 -22.10 12.41 -4.56
N SER A 241 -21.82 13.26 -5.55
CA SER A 241 -22.04 14.70 -5.50
C SER A 241 -22.98 15.10 -6.65
N TYR A 242 -24.00 15.85 -6.32
CA TYR A 242 -24.96 16.36 -7.31
C TYR A 242 -24.46 17.59 -8.09
N THR A 243 -23.29 18.10 -7.75
CA THR A 243 -22.62 19.17 -8.48
C THR A 243 -21.41 18.62 -9.20
N HIS A 244 -21.26 18.92 -10.50
CA HIS A 244 -20.02 18.64 -11.20
C HIS A 244 -18.88 19.45 -10.57
N LEU A 245 -17.92 18.74 -10.01
CA LEU A 245 -16.65 19.33 -9.60
C LEU A 245 -15.73 19.34 -10.82
N THR A 246 -15.69 20.48 -11.51
CA THR A 246 -14.77 20.65 -12.65
C THR A 246 -13.54 21.39 -12.17
N LEU A 247 -12.46 20.63 -11.94
CA LEU A 247 -11.12 21.23 -11.88
C LEU A 247 -10.50 21.11 -13.27
N PRO A 248 -9.79 22.15 -13.75
CA PRO A 248 -8.94 22.03 -14.91
C PRO A 248 -7.92 20.89 -14.70
N THR A 249 -7.59 20.16 -15.76
CA THR A 249 -6.57 19.11 -15.71
C THR A 249 -5.20 19.63 -15.25
N SER A 250 -4.96 20.95 -15.40
CA SER A 250 -3.77 21.63 -14.87
C SER A 250 -3.69 21.64 -13.34
N ASP A 251 -4.77 21.37 -12.63
CA ASP A 251 -4.80 21.35 -11.17
C ASP A 251 -4.48 19.97 -10.57
N LEU A 252 -4.37 18.94 -11.43
CA LEU A 252 -3.92 17.62 -11.06
C LEU A 252 -2.42 17.60 -10.75
#